data_f248bab08ba3c4daabdd5ea4904a4285
#
_entry.id   f248bab08ba3c4daabdd5ea4904a4285
#
_cell.length_a   1.000
_cell.length_b   1.000
_cell.length_c   1.000
_cell.angle_alpha   90.00
_cell.angle_beta   90.00
_cell.angle_gamma   90.00
#
_symmetry.space_group_name_H-M   'P 1'
#
loop_
_entity.id
_entity.type
_entity.pdbx_description
1 polymer ?
#
loop_
_entity_poly.entity_id
_entity_poly.type
_entity_poly.pdbx_seq_one_letter_code
_entity_poly.pdbx_strand_id
1 'polypeptide(L)'
;SNSWQVMSVVVLQGLDKITARVSKFEIEVDEVGYFGTLNIKVRACRKKPPTEPPEKAAFLEITDLKLGENATELYRGWMFASSPGLSSLEHPVYDVWVLDCKKRLIQSKSSE
;
A
#
# COMPACT_ATOMS: atom_id res chain seq x y z
N SER A 1 -19.28 -0.32 -17.23
CA SER A 1 -19.55 -0.55 -15.82
C SER A 1 -18.26 -0.79 -15.07
N ASN A 2 -18.33 -0.65 -13.80
CA ASN A 2 -17.17 -0.77 -12.94
C ASN A 2 -16.99 -2.22 -12.51
N SER A 3 -15.93 -2.87 -13.00
CA SER A 3 -15.65 -4.26 -12.65
C SER A 3 -14.69 -4.38 -11.48
N TRP A 4 -14.18 -3.29 -10.95
CA TRP A 4 -13.26 -3.34 -9.83
C TRP A 4 -13.94 -3.96 -8.61
N GLN A 5 -13.24 -4.88 -7.95
CA GLN A 5 -13.73 -5.52 -6.74
C GLN A 5 -13.12 -4.82 -5.53
N VAL A 6 -13.95 -4.61 -4.52
CA VAL A 6 -13.51 -3.97 -3.29
C VAL A 6 -12.76 -4.99 -2.45
N MET A 7 -11.53 -4.63 -2.07
CA MET A 7 -10.69 -5.46 -1.23
C MET A 7 -10.47 -4.77 0.11
N SER A 8 -10.03 -5.52 1.11
CA SER A 8 -9.90 -4.98 2.46
C SER A 8 -8.47 -4.88 2.95
N VAL A 9 -7.51 -5.42 2.21
CA VAL A 9 -6.10 -5.42 2.63
C VAL A 9 -5.24 -5.10 1.43
N VAL A 10 -4.30 -4.16 1.60
CA VAL A 10 -3.29 -3.91 0.59
C VAL A 10 -2.01 -4.63 0.99
N VAL A 11 -1.34 -5.23 0.02
CA VAL A 11 0.00 -5.77 0.17
C VAL A 11 0.96 -4.78 -0.46
N LEU A 12 1.88 -4.28 0.34
CA LEU A 12 2.85 -3.28 -0.09
C LEU A 12 4.25 -3.87 -0.03
N GLN A 13 5.13 -3.31 -0.83
CA GLN A 13 6.54 -3.59 -0.74
C GLN A 13 7.27 -2.29 -0.47
N GLY A 14 8.13 -2.30 0.54
CA GLY A 14 8.94 -1.15 0.88
C GLY A 14 10.40 -1.43 0.60
N LEU A 15 11.11 -0.40 0.19
CA LEU A 15 12.55 -0.47 -0.04
C LEU A 15 13.24 0.61 0.78
N ASP A 16 14.24 0.20 1.55
CA ASP A 16 15.16 1.13 2.20
C ASP A 16 16.37 1.23 1.27
N LYS A 17 16.54 2.39 0.65
CA LYS A 17 17.57 2.57 -0.38
C LYS A 17 18.97 2.63 0.21
N ILE A 18 19.09 2.96 1.49
CA ILE A 18 20.40 3.04 2.14
C ILE A 18 20.93 1.64 2.41
N THR A 19 20.08 0.77 2.92
CA THR A 19 20.49 -0.59 3.29
C THR A 19 20.18 -1.60 2.20
N ALA A 20 19.44 -1.19 1.17
CA ALA A 20 18.95 -2.05 0.09
C ALA A 20 18.03 -3.15 0.61
N ARG A 21 17.38 -2.93 1.74
CA ARG A 21 16.47 -3.91 2.30
C ARG A 21 15.09 -3.75 1.71
N VAL A 22 14.49 -4.88 1.35
CA VAL A 22 13.14 -4.94 0.80
C VAL A 22 12.27 -5.67 1.80
N SER A 23 11.11 -5.12 2.09
CA SER A 23 10.15 -5.70 3.03
C SER A 23 8.78 -5.74 2.38
N LYS A 24 8.06 -6.83 2.64
CA LYS A 24 6.67 -6.95 2.20
C LYS A 24 5.80 -6.92 3.44
N PHE A 25 4.74 -6.12 3.42
CA PHE A 25 3.88 -5.96 4.58
C PHE A 25 2.46 -5.62 4.14
N GLU A 26 1.51 -5.77 5.06
CA GLU A 26 0.10 -5.58 4.75
C GLU A 26 -0.50 -4.51 5.65
N ILE A 27 -1.45 -3.77 5.11
CA ILE A 27 -2.21 -2.78 5.87
C ILE A 27 -3.67 -2.94 5.47
N GLU A 28 -4.56 -2.99 6.46
CA GLU A 28 -5.99 -3.06 6.18
C GLU A 28 -6.51 -1.69 5.78
N VAL A 29 -7.53 -1.68 4.95
CA VAL A 29 -8.18 -0.43 4.53
C VAL A 29 -8.69 0.30 5.78
N ASP A 30 -8.49 1.61 5.78
CA ASP A 30 -8.80 2.54 6.87
C ASP A 30 -7.86 2.44 8.07
N GLU A 31 -6.84 1.60 7.97
CA GLU A 31 -5.81 1.51 9.00
C GLU A 31 -4.56 2.24 8.55
N VAL A 32 -3.66 2.44 9.49
CA VAL A 32 -2.38 3.10 9.25
C VAL A 32 -1.28 2.09 9.53
N GLY A 33 -0.32 2.01 8.60
CA GLY A 33 0.88 1.23 8.81
C GLY A 33 2.10 2.11 8.75
N TYR A 34 3.24 1.55 9.13
CA TYR A 34 4.49 2.32 9.18
C TYR A 34 5.59 1.56 8.47
N PHE A 35 6.41 2.30 7.75
CA PHE A 35 7.61 1.75 7.12
C PHE A 35 8.70 2.79 7.30
N GLY A 36 9.70 2.47 8.12
CA GLY A 36 10.71 3.46 8.48
C GLY A 36 10.03 4.63 9.16
N THR A 37 10.28 5.84 8.68
CA THR A 37 9.65 7.04 9.21
C THR A 37 8.34 7.38 8.50
N LEU A 38 7.91 6.53 7.57
CA LEU A 38 6.70 6.79 6.80
C LEU A 38 5.47 6.30 7.53
N ASN A 39 4.42 7.12 7.47
CA ASN A 39 3.09 6.78 7.95
C ASN A 39 2.24 6.57 6.70
N ILE A 40 1.62 5.41 6.58
CA ILE A 40 0.88 5.04 5.37
C ILE A 40 -0.56 4.75 5.75
N LYS A 41 -1.47 5.61 5.30
CA LYS A 41 -2.90 5.42 5.50
C LYS A 41 -3.49 4.85 4.22
N VAL A 42 -4.21 3.73 4.34
CA VAL A 42 -4.83 3.09 3.19
C VAL A 42 -6.31 3.45 3.20
N ARG A 43 -6.78 4.10 2.14
CA ARG A 43 -8.17 4.52 2.04
C ARG A 43 -9.02 3.54 1.25
N ALA A 44 -8.42 2.85 0.29
CA ALA A 44 -9.16 1.94 -0.56
C ALA A 44 -8.20 0.96 -1.22
N CYS A 45 -8.70 -0.22 -1.57
CA CYS A 45 -7.94 -1.21 -2.31
C CYS A 45 -8.91 -1.89 -3.27
N ARG A 46 -8.52 -1.99 -4.53
CA ARG A 46 -9.37 -2.50 -5.59
C ARG A 46 -8.59 -3.48 -6.46
N LYS A 47 -9.28 -4.47 -6.97
CA LYS A 47 -8.66 -5.51 -7.77
C LYS A 47 -9.59 -5.88 -8.91
N LYS A 48 -9.04 -6.05 -10.10
CA LYS A 48 -9.83 -6.51 -11.24
C LYS A 48 -10.17 -7.98 -11.07
N PRO A 49 -11.34 -8.41 -11.56
CA PRO A 49 -11.72 -9.82 -11.45
C PRO A 49 -10.84 -10.69 -12.33
N PRO A 50 -10.77 -12.00 -12.06
CA PRO A 50 -9.90 -12.91 -12.82
C PRO A 50 -10.23 -12.99 -14.31
N THR A 51 -11.43 -12.55 -14.71
CA THR A 51 -11.84 -12.58 -16.11
C THR A 51 -11.27 -11.42 -16.93
N GLU A 52 -10.58 -10.49 -16.29
CA GLU A 52 -10.01 -9.32 -16.97
C GLU A 52 -8.50 -9.30 -16.76
N PRO A 53 -7.80 -8.48 -17.57
CA PRO A 53 -6.37 -8.34 -17.36
C PRO A 53 -6.07 -7.91 -15.91
N PRO A 54 -5.06 -8.51 -15.30
CA PRO A 54 -4.80 -8.26 -13.89
C PRO A 54 -4.45 -6.80 -13.59
N GLU A 55 -5.06 -6.26 -12.56
CA GLU A 55 -4.69 -4.94 -12.06
C GLU A 55 -5.12 -4.82 -10.61
N LYS A 56 -4.34 -4.11 -9.84
CA LYS A 56 -4.65 -3.79 -8.46
C LYS A 56 -4.31 -2.33 -8.25
N ALA A 57 -5.09 -1.65 -7.44
CA ALA A 57 -4.84 -0.25 -7.15
C ALA A 57 -5.25 0.05 -5.72
N ALA A 58 -4.48 0.90 -5.06
CA ALA A 58 -4.80 1.33 -3.71
C ALA A 58 -4.72 2.84 -3.62
N PHE A 59 -5.62 3.43 -2.85
CA PHE A 59 -5.55 4.86 -2.56
C PHE A 59 -4.78 5.01 -1.25
N LEU A 60 -3.63 5.67 -1.33
CA LEU A 60 -2.71 5.80 -0.21
C LEU A 60 -2.50 7.26 0.13
N GLU A 61 -2.33 7.53 1.43
CA GLU A 61 -1.89 8.82 1.93
C GLU A 61 -0.62 8.55 2.72
N ILE A 62 0.51 9.03 2.24
CA ILE A 62 1.80 8.74 2.84
C ILE A 62 2.41 10.04 3.34
N THR A 63 2.78 10.05 4.61
CA THR A 63 3.47 11.19 5.21
C THR A 63 4.77 10.72 5.83
N ASP A 64 5.72 11.63 5.91
CA ASP A 64 7.00 11.36 6.59
C ASP A 64 6.94 11.98 7.98
N LEU A 65 7.14 11.17 8.99
CA LEU A 65 7.06 11.59 10.39
C LEU A 65 8.45 11.77 10.97
N LYS A 66 9.28 12.52 10.30
CA LYS A 66 10.64 12.75 10.80
C LYS A 66 10.60 13.32 12.20
N LEU A 67 11.48 12.78 13.04
CA LEU A 67 11.54 13.19 14.44
C LEU A 67 11.85 14.68 14.54
N GLY A 68 11.10 15.39 15.35
CA GLY A 68 11.35 16.80 15.60
C GLY A 68 10.88 17.75 14.51
N GLU A 69 10.18 17.23 13.51
CA GLU A 69 9.67 18.04 12.40
C GLU A 69 8.19 17.79 12.22
N ASN A 70 7.54 18.72 11.53
CA ASN A 70 6.15 18.50 11.13
C ASN A 70 6.09 17.41 10.08
N ALA A 71 4.99 16.67 10.08
CA ALA A 71 4.78 15.65 9.06
C ALA A 71 4.70 16.28 7.68
N THR A 72 5.33 15.66 6.70
CA THR A 72 5.34 16.14 5.32
C THR A 72 4.57 15.14 4.47
N GLU A 73 3.56 15.62 3.75
CA GLU A 73 2.82 14.76 2.85
C GLU A 73 3.67 14.45 1.63
N LEU A 74 3.88 13.17 1.36
CA LEU A 74 4.70 12.72 0.25
C LEU A 74 3.87 12.20 -0.91
N TYR A 75 2.69 11.67 -0.62
CA TYR A 75 1.88 11.03 -1.65
C TYR A 75 0.43 11.03 -1.22
N ARG A 76 -0.46 11.28 -2.17
CA ARG A 76 -1.89 11.12 -1.95
C ARG A 76 -2.51 10.78 -3.30
N GLY A 77 -3.04 9.59 -3.42
CA GLY A 77 -3.68 9.20 -4.68
C GLY A 77 -3.68 7.70 -4.88
N TRP A 78 -4.15 7.32 -6.05
CA TRP A 78 -4.18 5.91 -6.46
C TRP A 78 -2.80 5.49 -6.93
N MET A 79 -2.37 4.35 -6.44
CA MET A 79 -1.12 3.73 -6.87
C MET A 79 -1.46 2.38 -7.46
N PHE A 80 -1.00 2.13 -8.69
CA PHE A 80 -1.35 0.94 -9.44
C PHE A 80 -0.20 -0.07 -9.42
N ALA A 81 -0.53 -1.34 -9.19
CA ALA A 81 0.50 -2.37 -9.09
C ALA A 81 1.26 -2.55 -10.41
N SER A 82 0.59 -2.38 -11.54
CA SER A 82 1.21 -2.60 -12.84
C SER A 82 2.09 -1.44 -13.28
N SER A 83 2.03 -0.30 -12.61
CA SER A 83 2.77 0.89 -13.06
C SER A 83 3.40 1.60 -11.88
N PRO A 84 4.25 0.92 -11.13
CA PRO A 84 4.83 1.52 -9.94
C PRO A 84 5.67 2.76 -10.25
N GLY A 85 6.33 2.78 -11.40
CA GLY A 85 7.18 3.90 -11.76
C GLY A 85 6.42 5.19 -12.04
N LEU A 86 5.12 5.10 -12.38
CA LEU A 86 4.35 6.30 -12.66
C LEU A 86 3.89 7.00 -11.40
N SER A 87 3.89 6.31 -10.29
CA SER A 87 3.39 6.85 -9.02
C SER A 87 4.42 6.67 -7.93
N SER A 88 5.69 6.70 -8.30
CA SER A 88 6.74 6.44 -7.33
C SER A 88 6.81 7.56 -6.30
N LEU A 89 7.13 7.15 -5.10
CA LEU A 89 7.33 8.06 -4.00
C LEU A 89 8.67 8.77 -4.18
N GLU A 90 8.67 10.10 -4.06
CA GLU A 90 9.92 10.83 -4.15
C GLU A 90 10.47 11.04 -2.76
N HIS A 91 11.34 10.16 -2.35
CA HIS A 91 11.96 10.20 -1.04
C HIS A 91 13.40 9.71 -1.15
N PRO A 92 14.35 10.35 -0.47
CA PRO A 92 15.76 9.96 -0.61
C PRO A 92 16.08 8.60 -0.02
N VAL A 93 15.30 8.12 0.95
CA VAL A 93 15.61 6.88 1.66
C VAL A 93 14.63 5.77 1.35
N TYR A 94 13.34 6.08 1.20
CA TYR A 94 12.32 5.05 1.12
C TYR A 94 11.58 5.05 -0.20
N ASP A 95 11.18 3.86 -0.62
CA ASP A 95 10.25 3.69 -1.73
C ASP A 95 9.19 2.69 -1.30
N VAL A 96 7.97 2.86 -1.79
CA VAL A 96 6.84 1.99 -1.45
C VAL A 96 6.01 1.81 -2.71
N TRP A 97 5.59 0.56 -2.97
CA TRP A 97 4.67 0.34 -4.08
C TRP A 97 3.69 -0.78 -3.75
N VAL A 98 2.58 -0.80 -4.50
CA VAL A 98 1.50 -1.75 -4.33
C VAL A 98 1.84 -3.04 -5.04
N LEU A 99 1.72 -4.16 -4.35
CA LEU A 99 1.88 -5.47 -4.95
C LEU A 99 0.54 -6.13 -5.22
N ASP A 100 -0.40 -6.01 -4.29
CA ASP A 100 -1.65 -6.74 -4.39
C ASP A 100 -2.72 -6.11 -3.50
N CYS A 101 -3.95 -6.45 -3.79
CA CYS A 101 -5.11 -6.16 -2.96
C CYS A 101 -5.81 -7.48 -2.71
N LYS A 102 -6.23 -7.73 -1.48
CA LYS A 102 -6.88 -8.98 -1.16
C LYS A 102 -7.91 -8.79 -0.06
N LYS A 103 -8.71 -9.80 0.18
CA LYS A 103 -9.63 -9.79 1.29
C LYS A 103 -8.94 -10.33 2.52
N ARG A 104 -9.30 -9.77 3.67
CA ARG A 104 -8.76 -10.28 4.90
C ARG A 104 -9.26 -11.70 5.11
N LEU A 105 -8.34 -12.60 5.52
CA LEU A 105 -8.73 -13.93 5.87
C LEU A 105 -9.45 -13.89 7.20
N ILE A 106 -10.66 -14.43 7.19
CA ILE A 106 -11.43 -14.56 8.43
C ILE A 106 -11.07 -15.91 9.00
N GLN A 107 -10.40 -15.88 10.15
CA GLN A 107 -10.06 -17.12 10.81
C GLN A 107 -11.33 -17.80 11.27
N SER A 108 -11.46 -19.03 10.89
CA SER A 108 -12.52 -19.84 11.45
C SER A 108 -12.18 -20.03 12.91
N LYS A 109 -13.12 -19.70 13.71
CA LYS A 109 -12.80 -19.84 15.09
C LYS A 109 -12.85 -21.19 15.54
N SER A 110 -13.07 -21.87 14.72
CA SER A 110 -13.09 -23.12 15.09
C SER A 110 -12.03 -23.75 15.58
N SER A 111 -11.75 -23.59 15.69
CA SER A 111 -10.86 -24.05 16.03
C SER A 111 -10.42 -23.94 16.93
N GLU A 112 -10.83 -23.65 16.83
CA GLU A 112 -10.46 -23.37 17.53
C GLU A 112 -10.48 -23.59 18.12
#